data_83f4aa4fe379feb3020a6debc47623d8
#
_entry.id   83f4aa4fe379feb3020a6debc47623d8
#
_cell.length_a   1.000
_cell.length_b   1.000
_cell.length_c   1.000
_cell.angle_alpha   90.00
_cell.angle_beta   90.00
_cell.angle_gamma   90.00
#
_symmetry.space_group_name_H-M   'P 1'
#
loop_
_entity.id
_entity.type
_entity.pdbx_description
1 polymer ?
#
loop_
_entity_poly.entity_id
_entity_poly.type
_entity_poly.pdbx_seq_one_letter_code
_entity_poly.pdbx_strand_id
1 'polypeptide(L)'
;YRILATDLKSEDGWASNHCLISWESSDLIHWSDPVLIDMNDYGLPHTVRAWAPQAIWDPSAGKYMIYWANCRNDPDTGWTDTVLWHAYTDDFVSLSSEPRILFAPSNGNDAIDGDIVEKDGVYYLYYKDEKDCTIYYATASSPAGPYTEPDDPCVSSFLSDVEGSFVYRLEGTDTYVMMMDMYGKHKFVMQQS
;
A
#
# COMPACT_ATOMS: atom_id res chain seq x y z
N TYR A 1 -17.70 -7.13 -5.00
CA TYR A 1 -16.44 -7.30 -4.25
C TYR A 1 -15.27 -7.22 -5.19
N ARG A 2 -14.12 -6.75 -4.68
CA ARG A 2 -12.87 -6.66 -5.43
C ARG A 2 -11.72 -7.24 -4.60
N ILE A 3 -10.78 -7.89 -5.27
CA ILE A 3 -9.49 -8.24 -4.72
C ILE A 3 -8.44 -7.50 -5.54
N LEU A 4 -7.48 -6.87 -4.84
CA LEU A 4 -6.25 -6.36 -5.42
C LEU A 4 -5.10 -7.15 -4.82
N ALA A 5 -4.11 -7.50 -5.62
CA ALA A 5 -2.94 -8.23 -5.16
C ALA A 5 -1.68 -7.84 -5.96
N THR A 6 -0.54 -8.19 -5.40
CA THR A 6 0.76 -8.16 -6.07
C THR A 6 0.86 -9.32 -7.06
N ASP A 7 1.23 -9.05 -8.31
CA ASP A 7 1.53 -10.07 -9.31
C ASP A 7 3.01 -10.48 -9.21
N LEU A 8 3.39 -11.10 -8.09
CA LEU A 8 4.76 -11.54 -7.83
C LEU A 8 4.87 -13.06 -7.78
N LYS A 9 5.86 -13.59 -8.49
CA LYS A 9 6.33 -14.96 -8.34
C LYS A 9 7.73 -14.93 -7.72
N SER A 10 7.84 -15.36 -6.48
CA SER A 10 9.10 -15.28 -5.71
C SER A 10 10.27 -16.04 -6.37
N GLU A 11 9.99 -17.06 -7.18
CA GLU A 11 10.96 -17.81 -7.97
C GLU A 11 11.63 -16.97 -9.08
N ASP A 12 10.94 -15.91 -9.55
CA ASP A 12 11.46 -14.95 -10.53
C ASP A 12 12.25 -13.80 -9.85
N GLY A 13 12.31 -13.80 -8.52
CA GLY A 13 12.97 -12.79 -7.69
C GLY A 13 12.03 -11.66 -7.22
N TRP A 14 12.45 -10.97 -6.17
CA TRP A 14 11.65 -9.91 -5.52
C TRP A 14 11.49 -8.63 -6.35
N ALA A 15 12.21 -8.47 -7.44
CA ALA A 15 12.15 -7.30 -8.32
C ALA A 15 11.77 -7.72 -9.74
N SER A 16 10.69 -8.49 -9.87
CA SER A 16 10.29 -9.13 -11.12
C SER A 16 8.86 -8.81 -11.53
N ASN A 17 8.11 -8.01 -10.76
CA ASN A 17 6.74 -7.67 -11.09
C ASN A 17 6.55 -6.19 -11.40
N HIS A 18 5.73 -5.91 -12.41
CA HIS A 18 5.34 -4.56 -12.83
C HIS A 18 3.84 -4.36 -12.90
N CYS A 19 3.06 -5.39 -12.55
CA CYS A 19 1.61 -5.35 -12.56
C CYS A 19 1.03 -5.44 -11.15
N LEU A 20 -0.13 -4.80 -10.99
CA LEU A 20 -1.11 -5.17 -9.97
C LEU A 20 -2.11 -6.12 -10.62
N ILE A 21 -2.70 -6.98 -9.82
CA ILE A 21 -3.71 -7.93 -10.29
C ILE A 21 -5.04 -7.71 -9.58
N SER A 22 -6.14 -7.76 -10.32
CA SER A 22 -7.49 -7.51 -9.81
C SER A 22 -8.45 -8.62 -10.20
N TRP A 23 -9.40 -8.91 -9.29
CA TRP A 23 -10.56 -9.79 -9.52
C TRP A 23 -11.85 -9.13 -9.04
N GLU A 24 -12.95 -9.55 -9.65
CA GLU A 24 -14.30 -9.14 -9.25
C GLU A 24 -15.14 -10.35 -8.84
N SER A 25 -16.01 -10.14 -7.84
CA SER A 25 -17.04 -11.10 -7.48
C SER A 25 -18.32 -10.38 -7.02
N SER A 26 -19.46 -10.97 -7.27
CA SER A 26 -20.76 -10.52 -6.73
C SER A 26 -21.15 -11.25 -5.44
N ASP A 27 -20.55 -12.41 -5.14
CA ASP A 27 -20.97 -13.34 -4.08
C ASP A 27 -19.83 -13.86 -3.19
N LEU A 28 -18.57 -13.46 -3.42
CA LEU A 28 -17.35 -13.91 -2.75
C LEU A 28 -16.98 -15.40 -3.00
N ILE A 29 -17.70 -16.07 -3.87
CA ILE A 29 -17.49 -17.50 -4.21
C ILE A 29 -16.99 -17.63 -5.64
N HIS A 30 -17.65 -16.94 -6.57
CA HIS A 30 -17.31 -16.97 -7.99
C HIS A 30 -16.58 -15.68 -8.35
N TRP A 31 -15.34 -15.81 -8.78
CA TRP A 31 -14.46 -14.71 -9.15
C TRP A 31 -14.25 -14.66 -10.65
N SER A 32 -14.09 -13.47 -11.19
CA SER A 32 -13.73 -13.24 -12.59
C SER A 32 -12.35 -13.84 -12.92
N ASP A 33 -12.03 -13.90 -14.19
CA ASP A 33 -10.63 -14.02 -14.60
C ASP A 33 -9.82 -12.82 -14.06
N PRO A 34 -8.53 -13.02 -13.76
CA PRO A 34 -7.67 -11.94 -13.29
C PRO A 34 -7.44 -10.88 -14.37
N VAL A 35 -7.38 -9.62 -13.97
CA VAL A 35 -6.97 -8.50 -14.83
C VAL A 35 -5.66 -7.95 -14.32
N LEU A 36 -4.67 -7.84 -15.21
CA LEU A 36 -3.38 -7.20 -14.91
C LEU A 36 -3.46 -5.71 -15.23
N ILE A 37 -3.01 -4.89 -14.29
CA ILE A 37 -2.86 -3.45 -14.44
C ILE A 37 -1.35 -3.19 -14.50
N ASP A 38 -0.81 -3.05 -15.71
CA ASP A 38 0.63 -2.90 -15.94
C ASP A 38 1.07 -1.44 -15.71
N MET A 39 1.92 -1.22 -14.74
CA MET A 39 2.41 0.13 -14.40
C MET A 39 3.19 0.79 -15.54
N ASN A 40 3.81 0.01 -16.43
CA ASN A 40 4.50 0.53 -17.60
C ASN A 40 3.54 1.28 -18.55
N ASP A 41 2.29 0.85 -18.64
CA ASP A 41 1.26 1.48 -19.48
C ASP A 41 0.75 2.81 -18.91
N TYR A 42 1.03 3.09 -17.64
CA TYR A 42 0.56 4.28 -16.91
C TYR A 42 1.68 5.25 -16.53
N GLY A 43 2.74 5.32 -17.34
CA GLY A 43 3.81 6.30 -17.16
C GLY A 43 4.85 5.96 -16.10
N LEU A 44 4.90 4.71 -15.66
CA LEU A 44 5.93 4.17 -14.77
C LEU A 44 6.78 3.10 -15.49
N PRO A 45 7.49 3.46 -16.58
CA PRO A 45 8.30 2.51 -17.33
C PRO A 45 9.40 1.94 -16.43
N HIS A 46 9.83 0.72 -16.74
CA HIS A 46 10.86 -0.01 -16.00
C HIS A 46 10.50 -0.31 -14.54
N THR A 47 9.20 -0.36 -14.21
CA THR A 47 8.74 -0.84 -12.91
C THR A 47 9.21 -2.28 -12.71
N VAL A 48 9.81 -2.54 -11.55
CA VAL A 48 10.32 -3.86 -11.14
C VAL A 48 9.70 -4.31 -9.81
N ARG A 49 9.00 -3.40 -9.13
CA ARG A 49 8.18 -3.66 -7.95
C ARG A 49 6.89 -2.85 -8.06
N ALA A 50 5.76 -3.53 -8.05
CA ALA A 50 4.43 -2.98 -7.87
C ALA A 50 3.75 -3.83 -6.78
N TRP A 51 3.94 -3.46 -5.50
CA TRP A 51 3.70 -4.32 -4.35
C TRP A 51 2.58 -3.82 -3.46
N ALA A 52 1.92 -4.77 -2.80
CA ALA A 52 0.96 -4.56 -1.72
C ALA A 52 -0.09 -3.47 -2.04
N PRO A 53 -0.86 -3.61 -3.14
CA PRO A 53 -1.89 -2.64 -3.47
C PRO A 53 -3.02 -2.67 -2.44
N GLN A 54 -3.49 -1.48 -2.11
CA GLN A 54 -4.69 -1.24 -1.30
C GLN A 54 -5.59 -0.23 -2.01
N ALA A 55 -6.81 -0.06 -1.54
CA ALA A 55 -7.73 0.93 -2.08
C ALA A 55 -8.55 1.61 -0.98
N ILE A 56 -8.78 2.91 -1.15
CA ILE A 56 -9.64 3.71 -0.28
C ILE A 56 -10.57 4.59 -1.11
N TRP A 57 -11.78 4.82 -0.62
CA TRP A 57 -12.68 5.80 -1.23
C TRP A 57 -12.21 7.23 -0.91
N ASP A 58 -12.02 8.04 -1.94
CA ASP A 58 -11.77 9.47 -1.79
C ASP A 58 -13.06 10.27 -2.02
N PRO A 59 -13.70 10.80 -0.96
CA PRO A 59 -14.94 11.53 -1.10
C PRO A 59 -14.78 12.85 -1.88
N SER A 60 -13.59 13.43 -1.90
CA SER A 60 -13.33 14.67 -2.62
C SER A 60 -13.22 14.46 -4.13
N ALA A 61 -12.65 13.35 -4.54
CA ALA A 61 -12.55 12.95 -5.93
C ALA A 61 -13.81 12.21 -6.44
N GLY A 62 -14.63 11.63 -5.51
CA GLY A 62 -15.76 10.78 -5.86
C GLY A 62 -15.33 9.49 -6.55
N LYS A 63 -14.15 8.97 -6.21
CA LYS A 63 -13.52 7.80 -6.83
C LYS A 63 -12.79 6.93 -5.81
N TYR A 64 -12.52 5.70 -6.17
CA TYR A 64 -11.55 4.90 -5.44
C TYR A 64 -10.12 5.29 -5.83
N MET A 65 -9.28 5.43 -4.83
CA MET A 65 -7.85 5.60 -4.96
C MET A 65 -7.18 4.26 -4.68
N ILE A 66 -6.48 3.71 -5.68
CA ILE A 66 -5.57 2.57 -5.49
C ILE A 66 -4.20 3.14 -5.13
N TYR A 67 -3.52 2.54 -4.17
CA TYR A 67 -2.16 2.91 -3.78
C TYR A 67 -1.31 1.65 -3.54
N TRP A 68 -0.02 1.76 -3.82
CA TRP A 68 0.92 0.63 -3.81
C TRP A 68 2.35 1.11 -3.63
N ALA A 69 3.24 0.21 -3.23
CA ALA A 69 4.68 0.49 -3.23
C ALA A 69 5.25 0.25 -4.64
N ASN A 70 6.01 1.22 -5.16
CA ASN A 70 6.60 1.11 -6.50
C ASN A 70 8.08 1.45 -6.51
N CYS A 71 8.84 0.66 -7.28
CA CYS A 71 10.25 0.88 -7.57
C CYS A 71 10.49 0.63 -9.07
N ARG A 72 11.41 1.39 -9.65
CA ARG A 72 11.84 1.23 -11.04
C ARG A 72 13.33 0.96 -11.11
N ASN A 73 13.75 0.24 -12.14
CA ASN A 73 15.16 0.06 -12.48
C ASN A 73 15.39 0.55 -13.90
N ASP A 74 15.56 1.87 -14.04
CA ASP A 74 15.73 2.52 -15.33
C ASP A 74 17.15 2.22 -15.87
N PRO A 75 17.30 1.87 -17.16
CA PRO A 75 18.60 1.55 -17.76
C PRO A 75 19.62 2.67 -17.69
N ASP A 76 19.18 3.93 -17.71
CA ASP A 76 20.06 5.09 -17.74
C ASP A 76 20.33 5.67 -16.34
N THR A 77 19.33 5.62 -15.43
CA THR A 77 19.42 6.23 -14.09
C THR A 77 19.52 5.22 -12.94
N GLY A 78 19.28 3.94 -13.21
CA GLY A 78 19.35 2.85 -12.23
C GLY A 78 18.09 2.73 -11.37
N TRP A 79 18.27 2.20 -10.17
CA TRP A 79 17.20 1.95 -9.21
C TRP A 79 16.69 3.25 -8.60
N THR A 80 15.37 3.37 -8.50
CA THR A 80 14.73 4.39 -7.65
C THR A 80 14.49 3.83 -6.25
N ASP A 81 14.24 4.71 -5.28
CA ASP A 81 13.72 4.29 -3.98
C ASP A 81 12.34 3.63 -4.15
N THR A 82 12.01 2.69 -3.26
CA THR A 82 10.67 2.13 -3.17
C THR A 82 9.82 3.05 -2.31
N VAL A 83 8.85 3.72 -2.92
CA VAL A 83 7.95 4.66 -2.23
C VAL A 83 6.50 4.33 -2.57
N LEU A 84 5.57 4.92 -1.81
CA LEU A 84 4.15 4.71 -2.05
C LEU A 84 3.65 5.62 -3.16
N TRP A 85 2.96 5.03 -4.12
CA TRP A 85 2.30 5.71 -5.25
C TRP A 85 0.80 5.53 -5.17
N HIS A 86 0.06 6.36 -5.86
CA HIS A 86 -1.40 6.24 -5.98
C HIS A 86 -1.88 6.65 -7.36
N ALA A 87 -3.05 6.14 -7.72
CA ALA A 87 -3.86 6.61 -8.85
C ALA A 87 -5.34 6.34 -8.58
N TYR A 88 -6.22 7.03 -9.28
CA TYR A 88 -7.66 6.77 -9.21
C TYR A 88 -8.08 5.68 -10.17
N THR A 89 -9.18 5.01 -9.83
CA THR A 89 -9.84 4.03 -10.68
C THR A 89 -11.36 4.19 -10.61
N ASP A 90 -12.02 3.85 -11.70
CA ASP A 90 -13.48 3.80 -11.78
C ASP A 90 -14.00 2.37 -11.71
N ASP A 91 -13.17 1.39 -12.02
CA ASP A 91 -13.58 -0.01 -12.27
C ASP A 91 -12.69 -1.08 -11.63
N PHE A 92 -11.55 -0.70 -11.03
CA PHE A 92 -10.52 -1.61 -10.48
C PHE A 92 -9.81 -2.50 -11.51
N VAL A 93 -10.02 -2.26 -12.79
CA VAL A 93 -9.34 -2.99 -13.89
C VAL A 93 -8.47 -2.08 -14.73
N SER A 94 -8.57 -0.77 -14.51
CA SER A 94 -7.77 0.26 -15.16
C SER A 94 -7.56 1.46 -14.22
N LEU A 95 -6.51 2.25 -14.48
CA LEU A 95 -6.31 3.53 -13.78
C LEU A 95 -6.95 4.66 -14.59
N SER A 96 -7.75 5.49 -13.95
CA SER A 96 -8.43 6.65 -14.57
C SER A 96 -7.67 7.96 -14.37
N SER A 97 -6.50 7.92 -13.73
CA SER A 97 -5.56 9.04 -13.60
C SER A 97 -4.13 8.56 -13.75
N GLU A 98 -3.22 9.48 -14.04
CA GLU A 98 -1.78 9.20 -13.98
C GLU A 98 -1.35 8.90 -12.54
N PRO A 99 -0.47 7.89 -12.31
CA PRO A 99 0.15 7.63 -11.03
C PRO A 99 0.96 8.83 -10.52
N ARG A 100 0.89 9.04 -9.21
CA ARG A 100 1.67 10.07 -8.50
C ARG A 100 2.24 9.50 -7.22
N ILE A 101 3.34 10.06 -6.74
CA ILE A 101 3.87 9.72 -5.42
C ILE A 101 2.83 10.15 -4.38
N LEU A 102 2.40 9.18 -3.57
CA LEU A 102 1.53 9.40 -2.42
C LEU A 102 2.34 9.83 -1.21
N PHE A 103 3.44 9.11 -0.97
CA PHE A 103 4.28 9.33 0.19
C PHE A 103 5.69 8.76 -0.03
N ALA A 104 6.68 9.49 0.46
CA ALA A 104 8.06 9.04 0.57
C ALA A 104 8.56 9.44 1.98
N PRO A 105 9.16 8.52 2.76
CA PRO A 105 9.66 8.82 4.10
C PRO A 105 10.70 9.93 4.11
N SER A 106 10.66 10.80 5.12
CA SER A 106 11.58 11.93 5.25
C SER A 106 13.03 11.50 5.55
N ASN A 107 13.20 10.29 6.09
CA ASN A 107 14.50 9.69 6.38
C ASN A 107 15.19 9.09 5.13
N GLY A 108 14.51 9.04 3.98
CA GLY A 108 15.01 8.50 2.73
C GLY A 108 15.10 6.97 2.68
N ASN A 109 14.43 6.27 3.58
CA ASN A 109 14.31 4.82 3.53
C ASN A 109 13.21 4.38 2.57
N ASP A 110 13.29 3.14 2.10
CA ASP A 110 12.21 2.50 1.32
C ASP A 110 10.97 2.29 2.21
N ALA A 111 9.78 2.55 1.63
CA ALA A 111 8.48 2.34 2.26
C ALA A 111 7.65 1.36 1.45
N ILE A 112 7.09 0.34 2.12
CA ILE A 112 6.17 -0.62 1.53
C ILE A 112 4.94 -0.84 2.42
N ASP A 113 3.99 -1.65 1.95
CA ASP A 113 2.81 -2.13 2.69
C ASP A 113 1.98 -0.99 3.29
N GLY A 114 1.71 0.05 2.48
CA GLY A 114 0.89 1.17 2.90
C GLY A 114 -0.54 0.72 3.23
N ASP A 115 -1.08 1.17 4.38
CA ASP A 115 -2.47 1.00 4.79
C ASP A 115 -3.04 2.32 5.31
N ILE A 116 -4.16 2.78 4.73
CA ILE A 116 -4.78 4.06 5.09
C ILE A 116 -6.09 3.80 5.82
N VAL A 117 -6.21 4.35 7.03
CA VAL A 117 -7.45 4.38 7.79
C VAL A 117 -7.85 5.81 8.12
N GLU A 118 -9.15 6.11 8.02
CA GLU A 118 -9.70 7.41 8.42
C GLU A 118 -10.25 7.33 9.85
N LYS A 119 -9.94 8.36 10.66
CA LYS A 119 -10.54 8.58 11.96
C LYS A 119 -10.74 10.08 12.20
N ASP A 120 -11.98 10.48 12.45
CA ASP A 120 -12.34 11.85 12.81
C ASP A 120 -11.84 12.92 11.82
N GLY A 121 -11.86 12.59 10.52
CA GLY A 121 -11.43 13.49 9.44
C GLY A 121 -9.91 13.52 9.21
N VAL A 122 -9.16 12.68 9.92
CA VAL A 122 -7.71 12.51 9.75
C VAL A 122 -7.44 11.16 9.09
N TYR A 123 -6.64 11.15 8.05
CA TYR A 123 -6.18 9.94 7.38
C TYR A 123 -4.81 9.55 7.93
N TYR A 124 -4.73 8.35 8.48
CA TYR A 124 -3.50 7.74 9.01
C TYR A 124 -3.00 6.75 7.98
N LEU A 125 -1.82 7.01 7.42
CA LEU A 125 -1.10 6.09 6.55
C LEU A 125 -0.08 5.34 7.38
N TYR A 126 -0.29 4.06 7.58
CA TYR A 126 0.71 3.15 8.16
C TYR A 126 1.54 2.56 7.02
N TYR A 127 2.82 2.35 7.26
CA TYR A 127 3.72 1.76 6.27
C TYR A 127 4.89 1.06 6.97
N LYS A 128 5.48 0.08 6.31
CA LYS A 128 6.73 -0.52 6.77
C LYS A 128 7.91 0.31 6.29
N ASP A 129 8.79 0.71 7.23
CA ASP A 129 10.14 1.16 6.91
C ASP A 129 11.02 -0.07 6.66
N GLU A 130 11.54 -0.22 5.43
CA GLU A 130 12.28 -1.41 5.01
C GLU A 130 13.64 -1.55 5.69
N LYS A 131 14.26 -0.45 6.11
CA LYS A 131 15.54 -0.47 6.79
C LYS A 131 15.41 -0.86 8.26
N ASP A 132 14.41 -0.28 8.93
CA ASP A 132 14.19 -0.52 10.35
C ASP A 132 13.31 -1.75 10.60
N CYS A 133 12.71 -2.32 9.54
CA CYS A 133 11.84 -3.50 9.57
C CYS A 133 10.70 -3.38 10.60
N THR A 134 10.08 -2.20 10.69
CA THR A 134 9.00 -1.90 11.62
C THR A 134 7.96 -0.97 10.99
N ILE A 135 6.83 -0.78 11.67
CA ILE A 135 5.72 0.03 11.17
C ILE A 135 5.83 1.45 11.67
N TYR A 136 5.72 2.38 10.73
CA TYR A 136 5.68 3.82 10.90
C TYR A 136 4.32 4.38 10.48
N TYR A 137 4.05 5.64 10.76
CA TYR A 137 2.85 6.31 10.27
C TYR A 137 3.09 7.76 9.90
N ALA A 138 2.24 8.24 9.01
CA ALA A 138 2.10 9.64 8.65
C ALA A 138 0.62 10.02 8.61
N THR A 139 0.30 11.30 8.68
CA THR A 139 -1.08 11.78 8.70
C THR A 139 -1.36 12.82 7.62
N ALA A 140 -2.62 12.87 7.17
CA ALA A 140 -3.11 13.86 6.22
C ALA A 140 -4.57 14.22 6.47
N SER A 141 -5.04 15.30 5.88
CA SER A 141 -6.45 15.69 5.86
C SER A 141 -7.24 15.15 4.65
N SER A 142 -6.57 14.41 3.77
CA SER A 142 -7.14 13.81 2.56
C SER A 142 -6.46 12.46 2.30
N PRO A 143 -7.16 11.46 1.73
CA PRO A 143 -6.55 10.18 1.42
C PRO A 143 -5.38 10.30 0.42
N ALA A 144 -5.41 11.28 -0.48
CA ALA A 144 -4.33 11.55 -1.42
C ALA A 144 -3.20 12.44 -0.85
N GLY A 145 -3.20 12.72 0.45
CA GLY A 145 -2.18 13.53 1.11
C GLY A 145 -2.39 15.04 0.97
N PRO A 146 -1.32 15.87 1.13
CA PRO A 146 0.02 15.43 1.49
C PRO A 146 0.10 14.86 2.90
N TYR A 147 0.87 13.79 3.05
CA TYR A 147 1.11 13.15 4.34
C TYR A 147 2.32 13.77 5.04
N THR A 148 2.24 13.87 6.38
CA THR A 148 3.31 14.40 7.24
C THR A 148 3.58 13.42 8.38
N GLU A 149 4.84 13.07 8.58
CA GLU A 149 5.27 12.25 9.70
C GLU A 149 5.30 13.10 10.99
N PRO A 150 4.91 12.54 12.15
CA PRO A 150 5.16 13.16 13.44
C PRO A 150 6.63 13.04 13.83
N ASP A 151 7.03 13.69 14.92
CA ASP A 151 8.41 13.63 15.45
C ASP A 151 8.86 12.21 15.82
N ASP A 152 7.93 11.35 16.25
CA ASP A 152 8.15 9.93 16.52
C ASP A 152 7.12 9.09 15.73
N PRO A 153 7.42 8.72 14.48
CA PRO A 153 6.48 8.03 13.61
C PRO A 153 6.37 6.53 13.86
N CYS A 154 7.27 5.93 14.66
CA CYS A 154 7.30 4.47 14.84
C CYS A 154 6.22 3.98 15.80
N VAL A 155 5.29 3.15 15.33
CA VAL A 155 4.18 2.60 16.13
C VAL A 155 4.43 1.18 16.63
N SER A 156 5.45 0.50 16.16
CA SER A 156 5.76 -0.88 16.54
C SER A 156 7.20 -1.06 17.07
N SER A 157 7.75 -0.03 17.73
CA SER A 157 9.15 -0.02 18.22
C SER A 157 9.53 -1.18 19.15
N PHE A 158 8.54 -1.86 19.75
CA PHE A 158 8.74 -3.06 20.57
C PHE A 158 8.76 -4.38 19.75
N LEU A 159 8.54 -4.31 18.45
CA LEU A 159 8.57 -5.43 17.51
C LEU A 159 9.58 -5.12 16.39
N SER A 160 10.30 -6.12 15.95
CA SER A 160 11.12 -6.10 14.75
C SER A 160 10.66 -7.19 13.78
N ASP A 161 11.05 -7.06 12.53
CA ASP A 161 10.72 -8.02 11.48
C ASP A 161 9.20 -8.16 11.30
N VAL A 162 8.49 -7.03 11.29
CA VAL A 162 7.05 -6.92 11.04
C VAL A 162 6.78 -6.18 9.73
N GLU A 163 5.71 -6.60 9.05
CA GLU A 163 5.25 -5.99 7.80
C GLU A 163 3.74 -6.18 7.62
N GLY A 164 3.19 -5.70 6.50
CA GLY A 164 1.81 -5.94 6.13
C GLY A 164 0.81 -5.45 7.18
N SER A 165 1.01 -4.24 7.70
CA SER A 165 0.06 -3.68 8.67
C SER A 165 -1.31 -3.50 8.02
N PHE A 166 -2.34 -3.96 8.73
CA PHE A 166 -3.73 -3.76 8.36
C PHE A 166 -4.51 -3.25 9.57
N VAL A 167 -5.09 -2.06 9.46
CA VAL A 167 -5.80 -1.41 10.55
C VAL A 167 -7.30 -1.38 10.26
N TYR A 168 -8.09 -1.83 11.20
CA TYR A 168 -9.54 -1.80 11.10
C TYR A 168 -10.20 -1.45 12.43
N ARG A 169 -11.39 -0.84 12.36
CA ARG A 169 -12.22 -0.53 13.51
C ARG A 169 -13.15 -1.70 13.82
N LEU A 170 -13.25 -2.07 15.09
CA LEU A 170 -14.25 -3.04 15.53
C LEU A 170 -15.63 -2.40 15.46
N GLU A 171 -16.56 -3.07 14.77
CA GLU A 171 -17.91 -2.56 14.57
C GLU A 171 -18.62 -2.26 15.91
N GLY A 172 -19.24 -1.11 16.00
CA GLY A 172 -19.97 -0.66 17.20
C GLY A 172 -19.11 -0.20 18.36
N THR A 173 -17.79 -0.04 18.16
CA THR A 173 -16.84 0.42 19.19
C THR A 173 -15.95 1.54 18.66
N ASP A 174 -15.16 2.16 19.56
CA ASP A 174 -14.06 3.07 19.18
C ASP A 174 -12.69 2.39 19.21
N THR A 175 -12.67 1.06 19.25
CA THR A 175 -11.44 0.26 19.26
C THR A 175 -10.95 0.03 17.84
N TYR A 176 -9.69 0.34 17.59
CA TYR A 176 -8.99 -0.01 16.37
C TYR A 176 -8.03 -1.16 16.66
N VAL A 177 -7.90 -2.06 15.69
CA VAL A 177 -6.98 -3.19 15.75
C VAL A 177 -6.03 -3.07 14.57
N MET A 178 -4.73 -3.14 14.84
CA MET A 178 -3.69 -3.28 13.85
C MET A 178 -3.22 -4.74 13.84
N MET A 179 -3.28 -5.37 12.69
CA MET A 179 -2.70 -6.69 12.44
C MET A 179 -1.41 -6.54 11.66
N MET A 180 -0.37 -7.30 12.00
CA MET A 180 0.93 -7.27 11.34
C MET A 180 1.45 -8.69 11.15
N ASP A 181 2.14 -8.93 10.03
CA ASP A 181 2.89 -10.17 9.81
C ASP A 181 4.27 -10.05 10.48
N MET A 182 4.53 -10.91 11.46
CA MET A 182 5.87 -11.12 12.01
C MET A 182 6.56 -12.21 11.20
N TYR A 183 6.97 -11.88 9.98
CA TYR A 183 7.43 -12.81 8.95
C TYR A 183 8.61 -13.67 9.39
N GLY A 184 9.56 -13.13 10.16
CA GLY A 184 10.69 -13.91 10.71
C GLY A 184 10.30 -14.96 11.73
N LYS A 185 9.06 -14.97 12.22
CA LYS A 185 8.52 -15.93 13.21
C LYS A 185 7.30 -16.70 12.71
N HIS A 186 6.92 -16.52 11.45
CA HIS A 186 5.77 -17.19 10.81
C HIS A 186 4.47 -17.06 11.62
N LYS A 187 4.15 -15.86 12.09
CA LYS A 187 2.91 -15.58 12.85
C LYS A 187 2.43 -14.15 12.66
N PHE A 188 1.14 -13.99 12.79
CA PHE A 188 0.54 -12.68 12.91
C PHE A 188 0.53 -12.20 14.37
N VAL A 189 0.66 -10.91 14.54
CA VAL A 189 0.51 -10.22 15.83
C VAL A 189 -0.56 -9.14 15.71
N MET A 190 -1.24 -8.87 16.80
CA MET A 190 -2.27 -7.84 16.86
C MET A 190 -1.98 -6.88 18.00
N GLN A 191 -2.29 -5.62 17.75
CA GLN A 191 -2.25 -4.52 18.71
C GLN A 191 -3.60 -3.81 18.66
N GLN A 192 -4.11 -3.37 19.79
CA GLN A 192 -5.35 -2.61 19.84
C GLN A 192 -5.17 -1.32 20.62
N SER A 193 -5.93 -0.28 20.22
CA SER A 193 -6.01 1.03 20.88
C SER A 193 -7.16 1.07 21.87
#